data_67b4f68a8c861cdbf8e00feecc3c337f
#
_entry.id   67b4f68a8c861cdbf8e00feecc3c337f
#
_cell.length_a   1.000
_cell.length_b   1.000
_cell.length_c   1.000
_cell.angle_alpha   90.00
_cell.angle_beta   90.00
_cell.angle_gamma   90.00
#
_symmetry.space_group_name_H-M   'P 1'
#
loop_
_entity.id
_entity.type
_entity.pdbx_description
1 polymer ?
#
loop_
_entity_poly.entity_id
_entity_poly.type
_entity_poly.pdbx_seq_one_letter_code
_entity_poly.pdbx_strand_id
1 'polypeptide(L)'
;MKFRVLLMVLTAMIALSSCKSQYEILLNSNDADAKYEAAFDYFNNKKFSKAASLFESLSVLTDGTERDDTVRYYWGLSNYKFKDYYTAETNFEQFISRFPRSPFTSDARYLRIDCLYRQTLRYELDQTPTYKAINEISAYILEYPSNTHMKECRDMLLELNERLDRKAYEGAKLYYKMEDYLASRVAFKNVLKDDAENIYREDILYYIAMSAYKYAHQSVPQKQKERYLAFVDDYLNFIGELPDSPYRKELDSVYQKAQKALGRHGVTEVSDDMSEKDFAKERRKLLRQAKKSGNTEK
;
A
#
# COMPACT_ATOMS: atom_id res chain seq x y z
N MET A 1 58.10 38.59 13.37
CA MET A 1 57.90 37.10 13.38
C MET A 1 56.45 36.68 13.13
N LYS A 2 55.46 37.19 13.82
CA LYS A 2 54.01 36.78 13.67
C LYS A 2 53.48 36.95 12.24
N PHE A 3 53.86 38.02 11.51
CA PHE A 3 53.37 38.26 10.13
C PHE A 3 53.91 37.23 9.12
N ARG A 4 55.20 36.82 9.28
CA ARG A 4 55.80 35.77 8.43
C ARG A 4 55.18 34.38 8.66
N VAL A 5 54.83 34.07 9.91
CA VAL A 5 54.11 32.80 10.25
C VAL A 5 52.71 32.82 9.69
N LEU A 6 51.99 33.95 9.78
CA LEU A 6 50.66 34.10 9.20
C LEU A 6 50.69 33.94 7.68
N LEU A 7 51.69 34.49 7.01
CA LEU A 7 51.84 34.36 5.54
C LEU A 7 52.16 32.91 5.13
N MET A 8 52.98 32.18 5.92
CA MET A 8 53.28 30.77 5.64
C MET A 8 52.04 29.85 5.90
N VAL A 9 51.25 30.15 6.90
CA VAL A 9 49.99 29.40 7.16
C VAL A 9 48.97 29.68 6.03
N LEU A 10 48.88 30.92 5.54
CA LEU A 10 47.98 31.28 4.45
C LEU A 10 48.41 30.61 3.13
N THR A 11 49.72 30.58 2.82
CA THR A 11 50.23 29.88 1.63
C THR A 11 50.11 28.37 1.73
N ALA A 12 50.24 27.77 2.91
CA ALA A 12 49.98 26.33 3.16
C ALA A 12 48.50 25.99 2.96
N MET A 13 47.57 26.84 3.42
CA MET A 13 46.12 26.65 3.19
C MET A 13 45.73 26.73 1.74
N ILE A 14 46.32 27.64 0.96
CA ILE A 14 46.09 27.79 -0.50
C ILE A 14 46.65 26.59 -1.26
N ALA A 15 47.79 26.04 -0.85
CA ALA A 15 48.39 24.86 -1.47
C ALA A 15 47.57 23.56 -1.23
N LEU A 16 46.81 23.47 -0.12
CA LEU A 16 45.96 22.34 0.19
C LEU A 16 44.61 22.34 -0.56
N SER A 17 44.18 23.49 -1.08
CA SER A 17 42.91 23.63 -1.81
C SER A 17 42.97 23.36 -3.32
N SER A 18 44.17 23.11 -3.89
CA SER A 18 44.37 23.01 -5.35
C SER A 18 44.57 21.61 -5.92
N CYS A 19 44.49 20.55 -5.11
CA CYS A 19 44.63 19.20 -5.63
C CYS A 19 43.25 18.63 -6.01
N LYS A 20 42.82 18.82 -7.27
CA LYS A 20 41.72 18.01 -7.82
C LYS A 20 42.12 16.55 -7.70
N SER A 21 41.24 15.72 -7.13
CA SER A 21 41.51 14.29 -7.05
C SER A 21 41.56 13.69 -8.47
N GLN A 22 42.36 12.62 -8.68
CA GLN A 22 42.40 11.91 -9.96
C GLN A 22 41.02 11.54 -10.46
N TYR A 23 40.11 11.23 -9.53
CA TYR A 23 38.72 10.98 -9.80
C TYR A 23 37.98 12.18 -10.41
N GLU A 24 38.19 13.40 -9.87
CA GLU A 24 37.54 14.60 -10.40
C GLU A 24 38.10 15.00 -11.80
N ILE A 25 39.39 14.78 -12.02
CA ILE A 25 39.99 14.98 -13.33
C ILE A 25 39.35 14.02 -14.34
N LEU A 26 39.25 12.77 -14.00
CA LEU A 26 38.63 11.75 -14.85
C LEU A 26 37.15 12.03 -15.09
N LEU A 27 36.39 12.36 -14.05
CA LEU A 27 34.95 12.67 -14.14
C LEU A 27 34.67 13.81 -15.13
N ASN A 28 35.55 14.77 -15.21
CA ASN A 28 35.44 15.95 -16.12
C ASN A 28 36.15 15.76 -17.46
N SER A 29 36.81 14.62 -17.71
CA SER A 29 37.44 14.34 -19.00
C SER A 29 36.41 13.93 -20.06
N ASN A 30 36.81 13.86 -21.33
CA ASN A 30 36.03 13.28 -22.42
C ASN A 30 36.56 11.91 -22.84
N ASP A 31 37.44 11.30 -22.03
CA ASP A 31 37.99 9.98 -22.30
C ASP A 31 37.00 8.91 -21.89
N ALA A 32 36.22 8.40 -22.86
CA ALA A 32 35.17 7.40 -22.61
C ALA A 32 35.75 6.05 -22.16
N ASP A 33 36.91 5.64 -22.70
CA ASP A 33 37.48 4.34 -22.35
C ASP A 33 38.05 4.35 -20.93
N ALA A 34 38.83 5.39 -20.55
CA ALA A 34 39.33 5.49 -19.18
C ALA A 34 38.19 5.63 -18.15
N LYS A 35 37.10 6.37 -18.47
CA LYS A 35 35.92 6.44 -17.61
C LYS A 35 35.24 5.12 -17.48
N TYR A 36 35.10 4.36 -18.57
CA TYR A 36 34.43 3.06 -18.58
C TYR A 36 35.14 2.06 -17.65
N GLU A 37 36.47 1.94 -17.81
CA GLU A 37 37.26 1.08 -16.95
C GLU A 37 37.17 1.49 -15.46
N ALA A 38 37.32 2.79 -15.19
CA ALA A 38 37.24 3.29 -13.83
C ALA A 38 35.85 3.15 -13.20
N ALA A 39 34.78 3.31 -13.98
CA ALA A 39 33.42 3.14 -13.49
C ALA A 39 33.19 1.71 -12.99
N PHE A 40 33.63 0.72 -13.75
CA PHE A 40 33.57 -0.70 -13.34
C PHE A 40 34.51 -1.01 -12.18
N ASP A 41 35.69 -0.41 -12.14
CA ASP A 41 36.62 -0.56 -11.00
C ASP A 41 35.96 -0.04 -9.72
N TYR A 42 35.39 1.18 -9.73
CA TYR A 42 34.66 1.72 -8.59
C TYR A 42 33.44 0.87 -8.22
N PHE A 43 32.69 0.36 -9.18
CA PHE A 43 31.55 -0.51 -8.94
C PHE A 43 31.96 -1.81 -8.24
N ASN A 44 32.98 -2.51 -8.76
CA ASN A 44 33.51 -3.76 -8.22
C ASN A 44 34.09 -3.57 -6.80
N ASN A 45 34.69 -2.40 -6.55
CA ASN A 45 35.19 -2.00 -5.22
C ASN A 45 34.08 -1.45 -4.30
N LYS A 46 32.79 -1.59 -4.67
CA LYS A 46 31.61 -1.16 -3.89
C LYS A 46 31.56 0.35 -3.62
N LYS A 47 32.29 1.16 -4.38
CA LYS A 47 32.26 2.64 -4.32
C LYS A 47 31.13 3.16 -5.22
N PHE A 48 29.91 2.73 -4.93
CA PHE A 48 28.75 2.88 -5.82
C PHE A 48 28.40 4.32 -6.19
N SER A 49 28.53 5.27 -5.26
CA SER A 49 28.30 6.69 -5.58
C SER A 49 29.25 7.21 -6.64
N LYS A 50 30.56 6.86 -6.56
CA LYS A 50 31.55 7.27 -7.55
C LYS A 50 31.31 6.57 -8.90
N ALA A 51 30.94 5.28 -8.86
CA ALA A 51 30.57 4.54 -10.06
C ALA A 51 29.35 5.17 -10.74
N ALA A 52 28.30 5.52 -9.98
CA ALA A 52 27.10 6.16 -10.51
C ALA A 52 27.42 7.46 -11.26
N SER A 53 28.22 8.35 -10.67
CA SER A 53 28.61 9.62 -11.32
C SER A 53 29.44 9.41 -12.60
N LEU A 54 30.30 8.40 -12.63
CA LEU A 54 31.05 8.05 -13.84
C LEU A 54 30.14 7.48 -14.92
N PHE A 55 29.25 6.54 -14.57
CA PHE A 55 28.27 5.99 -15.53
C PHE A 55 27.32 7.06 -16.04
N GLU A 56 26.89 8.00 -15.20
CA GLU A 56 26.12 9.17 -15.63
C GLU A 56 26.85 9.99 -16.70
N SER A 57 28.10 10.35 -16.43
CA SER A 57 28.93 11.09 -17.40
C SER A 57 29.16 10.26 -18.67
N LEU A 58 29.33 8.93 -18.55
CA LEU A 58 29.50 8.02 -19.68
C LEU A 58 28.23 7.92 -20.53
N SER A 59 27.04 7.97 -19.94
CA SER A 59 25.77 7.81 -20.66
C SER A 59 25.57 8.83 -21.78
N VAL A 60 26.25 9.97 -21.68
CA VAL A 60 26.29 11.01 -22.74
C VAL A 60 27.32 10.68 -23.82
N LEU A 61 28.48 10.15 -23.40
CA LEU A 61 29.59 9.85 -24.32
C LEU A 61 29.38 8.59 -25.13
N THR A 62 28.62 7.63 -24.58
CA THR A 62 28.33 6.32 -25.20
C THR A 62 26.97 6.26 -25.89
N ASP A 63 26.25 7.38 -25.97
CA ASP A 63 24.93 7.44 -26.55
C ASP A 63 24.90 6.88 -27.99
N GLY A 64 24.06 5.86 -28.23
CA GLY A 64 23.93 5.18 -29.51
C GLY A 64 25.09 4.24 -29.88
N THR A 65 26.06 4.00 -29.00
CA THR A 65 27.12 2.99 -29.19
C THR A 65 26.71 1.61 -28.66
N GLU A 66 27.49 0.58 -28.94
CA GLU A 66 27.30 -0.78 -28.41
C GLU A 66 27.39 -0.85 -26.87
N ARG A 67 27.97 0.16 -26.21
CA ARG A 67 28.12 0.22 -24.75
C ARG A 67 26.96 0.96 -24.05
N ASP A 68 26.06 1.61 -24.79
CA ASP A 68 25.04 2.50 -24.23
C ASP A 68 24.10 1.77 -23.26
N ASP A 69 23.62 0.58 -23.63
CA ASP A 69 22.74 -0.21 -22.75
C ASP A 69 23.46 -0.66 -21.46
N THR A 70 24.69 -1.15 -21.58
CA THR A 70 25.50 -1.56 -20.43
C THR A 70 25.77 -0.40 -19.48
N VAL A 71 26.17 0.75 -20.01
CA VAL A 71 26.45 1.96 -19.20
C VAL A 71 25.21 2.43 -18.44
N ARG A 72 24.06 2.52 -19.11
CA ARG A 72 22.82 2.97 -18.48
C ARG A 72 22.26 1.96 -17.48
N TYR A 73 22.38 0.67 -17.75
CA TYR A 73 22.01 -0.36 -16.79
C TYR A 73 22.87 -0.25 -15.52
N TYR A 74 24.19 -0.17 -15.64
CA TYR A 74 25.08 -0.05 -14.48
C TYR A 74 25.00 1.29 -13.78
N TRP A 75 24.57 2.35 -14.45
CA TRP A 75 24.20 3.60 -13.80
C TRP A 75 23.03 3.41 -12.84
N GLY A 76 21.94 2.82 -13.31
CA GLY A 76 20.81 2.46 -12.46
C GLY A 76 21.20 1.51 -11.31
N LEU A 77 21.97 0.47 -11.63
CA LEU A 77 22.44 -0.51 -10.65
C LEU A 77 23.37 0.11 -9.59
N SER A 78 24.20 1.07 -9.97
CA SER A 78 25.07 1.80 -9.03
C SER A 78 24.25 2.62 -8.03
N ASN A 79 23.23 3.36 -8.51
CA ASN A 79 22.32 4.11 -7.64
C ASN A 79 21.52 3.16 -6.74
N TYR A 80 21.04 2.02 -7.26
CA TYR A 80 20.37 0.99 -6.46
C TYR A 80 21.27 0.45 -5.34
N LYS A 81 22.51 0.10 -5.65
CA LYS A 81 23.49 -0.40 -4.66
C LYS A 81 23.90 0.69 -3.66
N PHE A 82 23.87 1.95 -4.07
CA PHE A 82 24.08 3.11 -3.21
C PHE A 82 22.85 3.43 -2.33
N LYS A 83 21.72 2.74 -2.56
CA LYS A 83 20.41 2.90 -1.91
C LYS A 83 19.68 4.21 -2.25
N ASP A 84 20.06 4.87 -3.32
CA ASP A 84 19.27 5.93 -3.93
C ASP A 84 18.20 5.29 -4.84
N TYR A 85 17.16 4.77 -4.20
CA TYR A 85 16.11 4.04 -4.89
C TYR A 85 15.25 4.93 -5.79
N TYR A 86 15.17 6.21 -5.50
CA TYR A 86 14.42 7.17 -6.32
C TYR A 86 15.10 7.40 -7.66
N THR A 87 16.40 7.74 -7.63
CA THR A 87 17.20 7.92 -8.85
C THR A 87 17.33 6.59 -9.61
N ALA A 88 17.53 5.47 -8.92
CA ALA A 88 17.63 4.16 -9.53
C ALA A 88 16.34 3.78 -10.28
N GLU A 89 15.16 4.02 -9.69
CA GLU A 89 13.86 3.75 -10.33
C GLU A 89 13.74 4.51 -11.65
N THR A 90 14.06 5.80 -11.65
CA THR A 90 14.04 6.64 -12.85
C THR A 90 15.04 6.16 -13.92
N ASN A 91 16.25 5.77 -13.51
CA ASN A 91 17.25 5.21 -14.42
C ASN A 91 16.76 3.91 -15.07
N PHE A 92 16.20 2.98 -14.29
CA PHE A 92 15.66 1.73 -14.83
C PHE A 92 14.44 1.96 -15.72
N GLU A 93 13.54 2.90 -15.39
CA GLU A 93 12.42 3.27 -16.25
C GLU A 93 12.88 3.74 -17.62
N GLN A 94 13.85 4.67 -17.65
CA GLN A 94 14.43 5.16 -18.90
C GLN A 94 15.17 4.06 -19.67
N PHE A 95 15.90 3.20 -18.96
CA PHE A 95 16.58 2.05 -19.55
C PHE A 95 15.61 1.10 -20.25
N ILE A 96 14.56 0.68 -19.57
CA ILE A 96 13.55 -0.24 -20.09
C ILE A 96 12.85 0.33 -21.32
N SER A 97 12.53 1.63 -21.27
CA SER A 97 11.91 2.32 -22.41
C SER A 97 12.83 2.39 -23.64
N ARG A 98 14.12 2.63 -23.41
CA ARG A 98 15.10 2.81 -24.49
C ARG A 98 15.62 1.49 -25.06
N PHE A 99 15.81 0.47 -24.21
CA PHE A 99 16.41 -0.81 -24.56
C PHE A 99 15.50 -2.01 -24.26
N PRO A 100 14.29 -2.08 -24.85
CA PRO A 100 13.31 -3.13 -24.52
C PRO A 100 13.78 -4.55 -24.86
N ARG A 101 14.85 -4.68 -25.68
CA ARG A 101 15.42 -5.97 -26.12
C ARG A 101 16.79 -6.25 -25.53
N SER A 102 17.31 -5.41 -24.65
CA SER A 102 18.61 -5.67 -23.99
C SER A 102 18.52 -6.90 -23.08
N PRO A 103 19.60 -7.68 -22.95
CA PRO A 103 19.66 -8.80 -22.02
C PRO A 103 19.45 -8.38 -20.56
N PHE A 104 19.66 -7.11 -20.22
CA PHE A 104 19.46 -6.56 -18.88
C PHE A 104 18.01 -6.15 -18.60
N THR A 105 17.10 -6.17 -19.59
CA THR A 105 15.76 -5.58 -19.44
C THR A 105 14.91 -6.29 -18.39
N SER A 106 14.93 -7.61 -18.34
CA SER A 106 14.20 -8.38 -17.33
C SER A 106 14.68 -8.07 -15.91
N ASP A 107 16.00 -7.98 -15.72
CA ASP A 107 16.61 -7.65 -14.43
C ASP A 107 16.35 -6.19 -14.03
N ALA A 108 16.48 -5.26 -14.99
CA ALA A 108 16.15 -3.85 -14.76
C ALA A 108 14.68 -3.65 -14.34
N ARG A 109 13.74 -4.40 -14.92
CA ARG A 109 12.31 -4.36 -14.51
C ARG A 109 12.12 -4.83 -13.08
N TYR A 110 12.76 -5.94 -12.70
CA TYR A 110 12.71 -6.40 -11.32
C TYR A 110 13.33 -5.39 -10.34
N LEU A 111 14.49 -4.85 -10.67
CA LEU A 111 15.17 -3.84 -9.83
C LEU A 111 14.33 -2.55 -9.70
N ARG A 112 13.64 -2.15 -10.77
CA ARG A 112 12.68 -1.03 -10.73
C ARG A 112 11.53 -1.32 -9.76
N ILE A 113 10.97 -2.53 -9.81
CA ILE A 113 9.93 -2.98 -8.87
C ILE A 113 10.43 -2.92 -7.43
N ASP A 114 11.64 -3.44 -7.14
CA ASP A 114 12.20 -3.39 -5.79
C ASP A 114 12.45 -1.94 -5.33
N CYS A 115 12.86 -1.03 -6.24
CA CYS A 115 12.94 0.40 -5.94
C CYS A 115 11.57 0.98 -5.55
N LEU A 116 10.52 0.70 -6.32
CA LEU A 116 9.16 1.16 -6.04
C LEU A 116 8.64 0.60 -4.71
N TYR A 117 8.84 -0.69 -4.47
CA TYR A 117 8.47 -1.33 -3.21
C TYR A 117 9.14 -0.65 -2.00
N ARG A 118 10.45 -0.34 -2.09
CA ARG A 118 11.19 0.35 -1.02
C ARG A 118 10.78 1.80 -0.80
N GLN A 119 10.12 2.42 -1.76
CA GLN A 119 9.56 3.78 -1.67
C GLN A 119 8.15 3.78 -1.07
N THR A 120 7.50 2.62 -0.91
CA THR A 120 6.18 2.56 -0.31
C THR A 120 6.22 2.95 1.17
N LEU A 121 5.16 3.61 1.60
CA LEU A 121 5.05 4.13 2.95
C LEU A 121 4.19 3.21 3.83
N ARG A 122 4.29 3.35 5.15
CA ARG A 122 3.41 2.64 6.08
C ARG A 122 1.95 3.05 5.86
N TYR A 123 1.00 2.18 6.26
CA TYR A 123 -0.42 2.28 5.88
C TYR A 123 -1.10 3.61 6.28
N GLU A 124 -0.64 4.30 7.33
CA GLU A 124 -1.22 5.58 7.78
C GLU A 124 -0.97 6.72 6.79
N LEU A 125 0.09 6.62 6.00
CA LEU A 125 0.55 7.68 5.09
C LEU A 125 -0.08 7.51 3.69
N ASP A 126 0.36 8.32 2.74
CA ASP A 126 -0.07 8.23 1.34
C ASP A 126 0.29 6.88 0.72
N GLN A 127 -0.66 6.28 0.01
CA GLN A 127 -0.51 4.98 -0.63
C GLN A 127 -0.34 5.06 -2.15
N THR A 128 -0.20 6.26 -2.72
CA THR A 128 0.08 6.41 -4.16
C THR A 128 1.30 5.60 -4.62
N PRO A 129 2.45 5.59 -3.89
CA PRO A 129 3.57 4.72 -4.23
C PRO A 129 3.23 3.23 -4.15
N THR A 130 2.37 2.82 -3.21
CA THR A 130 1.92 1.43 -3.05
C THR A 130 1.13 0.96 -4.27
N TYR A 131 0.16 1.75 -4.74
CA TYR A 131 -0.59 1.42 -5.96
C TYR A 131 0.32 1.35 -7.19
N LYS A 132 1.29 2.25 -7.32
CA LYS A 132 2.28 2.21 -8.40
C LYS A 132 3.07 0.90 -8.37
N ALA A 133 3.56 0.50 -7.19
CA ALA A 133 4.30 -0.75 -7.01
C ALA A 133 3.44 -1.99 -7.36
N ILE A 134 2.20 -2.07 -6.87
CA ILE A 134 1.27 -3.16 -7.16
C ILE A 134 1.04 -3.31 -8.67
N ASN A 135 0.81 -2.21 -9.38
CA ASN A 135 0.58 -2.24 -10.83
C ASN A 135 1.81 -2.78 -11.59
N GLU A 136 3.00 -2.33 -11.24
CA GLU A 136 4.24 -2.77 -11.89
C GLU A 136 4.58 -4.24 -11.56
N ILE A 137 4.37 -4.67 -10.30
CA ILE A 137 4.54 -6.07 -9.90
C ILE A 137 3.57 -6.96 -10.67
N SER A 138 2.30 -6.57 -10.75
CA SER A 138 1.28 -7.35 -11.45
C SER A 138 1.59 -7.49 -12.95
N ALA A 139 2.03 -6.42 -13.60
CA ALA A 139 2.46 -6.44 -14.99
C ALA A 139 3.67 -7.37 -15.20
N TYR A 140 4.66 -7.30 -14.29
CA TYR A 140 5.85 -8.15 -14.36
C TYR A 140 5.53 -9.64 -14.21
N ILE A 141 4.66 -9.99 -13.27
CA ILE A 141 4.22 -11.39 -13.05
C ILE A 141 3.55 -11.96 -14.31
N LEU A 142 2.76 -11.15 -15.03
CA LEU A 142 2.10 -11.55 -16.27
C LEU A 142 3.11 -11.71 -17.43
N GLU A 143 4.08 -10.83 -17.52
CA GLU A 143 5.03 -10.81 -18.64
C GLU A 143 6.16 -11.85 -18.48
N TYR A 144 6.58 -12.15 -17.23
CA TYR A 144 7.70 -13.05 -16.92
C TYR A 144 7.31 -14.19 -15.97
N PRO A 145 6.36 -15.06 -16.32
CA PRO A 145 5.78 -16.07 -15.41
C PRO A 145 6.77 -17.13 -14.90
N SER A 146 7.91 -17.29 -15.57
CA SER A 146 8.97 -18.27 -15.22
C SER A 146 10.25 -17.60 -14.70
N ASN A 147 10.21 -16.31 -14.35
CA ASN A 147 11.41 -15.62 -13.86
C ASN A 147 11.77 -16.06 -12.44
N THR A 148 13.07 -15.98 -12.12
CA THR A 148 13.61 -16.37 -10.80
C THR A 148 13.07 -15.53 -9.65
N HIS A 149 12.64 -14.28 -9.92
CA HIS A 149 12.10 -13.33 -8.92
C HIS A 149 10.58 -13.43 -8.70
N MET A 150 9.95 -14.48 -9.24
CA MET A 150 8.48 -14.61 -9.12
C MET A 150 7.99 -14.75 -7.69
N LYS A 151 8.77 -15.46 -6.85
CA LYS A 151 8.40 -15.63 -5.45
C LYS A 151 8.44 -14.28 -4.71
N GLU A 152 9.53 -13.55 -4.86
CA GLU A 152 9.72 -12.23 -4.25
C GLU A 152 8.64 -11.23 -4.70
N CYS A 153 8.30 -11.23 -5.98
CA CYS A 153 7.24 -10.37 -6.52
C CYS A 153 5.86 -10.70 -5.92
N ARG A 154 5.54 -11.98 -5.74
CA ARG A 154 4.29 -12.39 -5.10
C ARG A 154 4.25 -12.04 -3.62
N ASP A 155 5.37 -12.23 -2.91
CA ASP A 155 5.47 -11.88 -1.49
C ASP A 155 5.30 -10.36 -1.29
N MET A 156 5.94 -9.53 -2.16
CA MET A 156 5.73 -8.07 -2.18
C MET A 156 4.28 -7.69 -2.46
N LEU A 157 3.66 -8.33 -3.46
CA LEU A 157 2.26 -8.05 -3.84
C LEU A 157 1.30 -8.35 -2.69
N LEU A 158 1.49 -9.50 -2.02
CA LEU A 158 0.69 -9.88 -0.86
C LEU A 158 0.83 -8.83 0.26
N GLU A 159 2.05 -8.48 0.66
CA GLU A 159 2.29 -7.50 1.72
C GLU A 159 1.72 -6.11 1.40
N LEU A 160 1.82 -5.67 0.14
CA LEU A 160 1.27 -4.38 -0.28
C LEU A 160 -0.27 -4.37 -0.25
N ASN A 161 -0.93 -5.46 -0.64
CA ASN A 161 -2.39 -5.58 -0.53
C ASN A 161 -2.84 -5.61 0.93
N GLU A 162 -2.18 -6.40 1.79
CA GLU A 162 -2.46 -6.41 3.24
C GLU A 162 -2.32 -5.01 3.87
N ARG A 163 -1.40 -4.19 3.38
CA ARG A 163 -1.22 -2.80 3.81
C ARG A 163 -2.39 -1.91 3.42
N LEU A 164 -2.93 -2.09 2.21
CA LEU A 164 -4.12 -1.37 1.75
C LEU A 164 -5.37 -1.80 2.53
N ASP A 165 -5.54 -3.08 2.77
CA ASP A 165 -6.61 -3.65 3.58
C ASP A 165 -6.60 -3.04 4.99
N ARG A 166 -5.43 -3.03 5.61
CA ARG A 166 -5.25 -2.43 6.93
C ARG A 166 -5.60 -0.95 6.93
N LYS A 167 -5.20 -0.20 5.91
CA LYS A 167 -5.55 1.22 5.80
C LYS A 167 -7.05 1.43 5.73
N ALA A 168 -7.74 0.66 4.89
CA ALA A 168 -9.18 0.74 4.71
C ALA A 168 -9.91 0.39 6.02
N TYR A 169 -9.52 -0.71 6.66
CA TYR A 169 -10.07 -1.15 7.94
C TYR A 169 -9.86 -0.13 9.06
N GLU A 170 -8.64 0.33 9.30
CA GLU A 170 -8.35 1.28 10.39
C GLU A 170 -9.00 2.65 10.14
N GLY A 171 -9.12 3.07 8.88
CA GLY A 171 -9.86 4.27 8.51
C GLY A 171 -11.34 4.20 8.87
N ALA A 172 -12.00 3.07 8.58
CA ALA A 172 -13.39 2.84 8.98
C ALA A 172 -13.53 2.71 10.52
N LYS A 173 -12.58 2.05 11.18
CA LYS A 173 -12.56 1.86 12.64
C LYS A 173 -12.39 3.17 13.41
N LEU A 174 -11.76 4.16 12.80
CA LEU A 174 -11.64 5.49 13.41
C LEU A 174 -13.01 6.11 13.72
N TYR A 175 -13.98 6.02 12.79
CA TYR A 175 -15.34 6.50 13.04
C TYR A 175 -16.00 5.77 14.21
N TYR A 176 -15.77 4.47 14.37
CA TYR A 176 -16.27 3.72 15.53
C TYR A 176 -15.67 4.22 16.85
N LYS A 177 -14.35 4.49 16.87
CA LYS A 177 -13.66 5.06 18.04
C LYS A 177 -14.15 6.48 18.38
N MET A 178 -14.56 7.23 17.38
CA MET A 178 -15.15 8.58 17.52
C MET A 178 -16.64 8.54 17.89
N GLU A 179 -17.22 7.34 18.05
CA GLU A 179 -18.63 7.09 18.34
C GLU A 179 -19.61 7.59 17.24
N ASP A 180 -19.11 7.92 16.06
CA ASP A 180 -19.94 8.16 14.88
C ASP A 180 -20.33 6.80 14.25
N TYR A 181 -21.28 6.14 14.88
CA TYR A 181 -21.68 4.80 14.52
C TYR A 181 -22.39 4.71 13.15
N LEU A 182 -23.02 5.79 12.71
CA LEU A 182 -23.60 5.83 11.37
C LEU A 182 -22.50 5.85 10.30
N ALA A 183 -21.55 6.79 10.46
CA ALA A 183 -20.42 6.88 9.53
C ALA A 183 -19.57 5.61 9.56
N SER A 184 -19.31 5.05 10.75
CA SER A 184 -18.58 3.77 10.91
C SER A 184 -19.23 2.63 10.11
N ARG A 185 -20.55 2.43 10.29
CA ARG A 185 -21.29 1.40 9.56
C ARG A 185 -21.19 1.57 8.05
N VAL A 186 -21.35 2.80 7.56
CA VAL A 186 -21.25 3.11 6.12
C VAL A 186 -19.82 2.89 5.63
N ALA A 187 -18.82 3.36 6.36
CA ALA A 187 -17.42 3.21 5.98
C ALA A 187 -17.01 1.73 5.88
N PHE A 188 -17.35 0.91 6.87
CA PHE A 188 -17.07 -0.52 6.82
C PHE A 188 -17.80 -1.25 5.69
N LYS A 189 -19.05 -0.88 5.38
CA LYS A 189 -19.77 -1.43 4.22
C LYS A 189 -19.11 -1.04 2.90
N ASN A 190 -18.54 0.16 2.80
CA ASN A 190 -17.77 0.57 1.63
C ASN A 190 -16.48 -0.23 1.51
N VAL A 191 -15.75 -0.51 2.61
CA VAL A 191 -14.56 -1.37 2.56
C VAL A 191 -14.88 -2.73 1.94
N LEU A 192 -15.95 -3.41 2.39
CA LEU A 192 -16.35 -4.70 1.81
C LEU A 192 -16.95 -4.62 0.42
N LYS A 193 -17.47 -3.45 0.02
CA LYS A 193 -17.93 -3.22 -1.34
C LYS A 193 -16.75 -3.08 -2.31
N ASP A 194 -15.69 -2.40 -1.87
CA ASP A 194 -14.50 -2.13 -2.67
C ASP A 194 -13.58 -3.37 -2.71
N ASP A 195 -13.48 -4.09 -1.59
CA ASP A 195 -12.74 -5.35 -1.47
C ASP A 195 -13.47 -6.34 -0.56
N ALA A 196 -14.15 -7.31 -1.18
CA ALA A 196 -14.91 -8.34 -0.47
C ALA A 196 -14.02 -9.36 0.26
N GLU A 197 -12.76 -9.53 -0.19
CA GLU A 197 -11.80 -10.50 0.35
C GLU A 197 -10.83 -9.87 1.36
N ASN A 198 -11.11 -8.65 1.81
CA ASN A 198 -10.28 -7.95 2.80
C ASN A 198 -9.96 -8.84 4.00
N ILE A 199 -8.68 -8.92 4.37
CA ILE A 199 -8.19 -9.82 5.43
C ILE A 199 -8.82 -9.54 6.81
N TYR A 200 -9.39 -8.34 7.02
CA TYR A 200 -10.13 -7.96 8.23
C TYR A 200 -11.64 -8.18 8.12
N ARG A 201 -12.11 -9.01 7.16
CA ARG A 201 -13.53 -9.21 6.86
C ARG A 201 -14.36 -9.56 8.09
N GLU A 202 -13.88 -10.47 8.94
CA GLU A 202 -14.56 -10.85 10.17
C GLU A 202 -14.75 -9.67 11.12
N ASP A 203 -13.69 -8.93 11.40
CA ASP A 203 -13.74 -7.71 12.21
C ASP A 203 -14.68 -6.66 11.60
N ILE A 204 -14.62 -6.48 10.28
CA ILE A 204 -15.45 -5.51 9.57
C ILE A 204 -16.93 -5.84 9.72
N LEU A 205 -17.34 -7.09 9.52
CA LEU A 205 -18.71 -7.55 9.70
C LEU A 205 -19.18 -7.36 11.15
N TYR A 206 -18.32 -7.67 12.12
CA TYR A 206 -18.59 -7.38 13.53
C TYR A 206 -18.83 -5.90 13.78
N TYR A 207 -17.94 -5.00 13.29
CA TYR A 207 -18.12 -3.57 13.49
C TYR A 207 -19.31 -3.00 12.72
N ILE A 208 -19.71 -3.56 11.58
CA ILE A 208 -20.95 -3.20 10.89
C ILE A 208 -22.15 -3.44 11.80
N ALA A 209 -22.26 -4.65 12.38
CA ALA A 209 -23.35 -5.01 13.27
C ALA A 209 -23.33 -4.19 14.57
N MET A 210 -22.16 -4.06 15.23
CA MET A 210 -22.06 -3.30 16.46
C MET A 210 -22.32 -1.79 16.26
N SER A 211 -21.89 -1.22 15.16
CA SER A 211 -22.20 0.17 14.81
C SER A 211 -23.69 0.36 14.60
N ALA A 212 -24.35 -0.57 13.90
CA ALA A 212 -25.80 -0.51 13.72
C ALA A 212 -26.55 -0.58 15.06
N TYR A 213 -26.13 -1.49 15.97
CA TYR A 213 -26.71 -1.60 17.30
C TYR A 213 -26.53 -0.32 18.12
N LYS A 214 -25.31 0.18 18.21
CA LYS A 214 -25.01 1.39 19.00
C LYS A 214 -25.75 2.61 18.44
N TYR A 215 -25.79 2.75 17.12
CA TYR A 215 -26.55 3.82 16.46
C TYR A 215 -28.04 3.74 16.75
N ALA A 216 -28.63 2.54 16.75
CA ALA A 216 -30.03 2.32 17.12
C ALA A 216 -30.28 2.68 18.61
N HIS A 217 -29.39 2.20 19.48
CA HIS A 217 -29.52 2.37 20.92
C HIS A 217 -29.47 3.86 21.35
N GLN A 218 -28.62 4.66 20.72
CA GLN A 218 -28.46 6.08 20.98
C GLN A 218 -29.51 6.97 20.27
N SER A 219 -30.41 6.35 19.50
CA SER A 219 -31.38 7.08 18.69
C SER A 219 -32.60 7.53 19.50
N VAL A 220 -33.27 8.56 19.02
CA VAL A 220 -34.58 8.97 19.53
C VAL A 220 -35.60 7.87 19.34
N PRO A 221 -36.60 7.70 20.28
CA PRO A 221 -37.53 6.55 20.25
C PRO A 221 -38.22 6.33 18.91
N GLN A 222 -38.59 7.40 18.21
CA GLN A 222 -39.28 7.32 16.91
C GLN A 222 -38.43 6.65 15.79
N LYS A 223 -37.11 6.69 15.92
CA LYS A 223 -36.18 6.11 14.93
C LYS A 223 -35.59 4.76 15.36
N GLN A 224 -35.79 4.36 16.63
CA GLN A 224 -35.19 3.14 17.17
C GLN A 224 -35.66 1.87 16.45
N LYS A 225 -36.96 1.76 16.17
CA LYS A 225 -37.54 0.60 15.49
C LYS A 225 -36.84 0.31 14.14
N GLU A 226 -36.77 1.31 13.28
CA GLU A 226 -36.12 1.20 11.96
C GLU A 226 -34.64 0.80 12.09
N ARG A 227 -33.94 1.43 13.04
CA ARG A 227 -32.50 1.25 13.22
C ARG A 227 -32.16 -0.11 13.88
N TYR A 228 -32.97 -0.60 14.81
CA TYR A 228 -32.82 -1.95 15.34
C TYR A 228 -33.11 -3.02 14.29
N LEU A 229 -34.04 -2.80 13.37
CA LEU A 229 -34.26 -3.72 12.23
C LEU A 229 -33.04 -3.76 11.31
N ALA A 230 -32.40 -2.61 11.07
CA ALA A 230 -31.15 -2.58 10.30
C ALA A 230 -29.99 -3.29 11.01
N PHE A 231 -29.93 -3.23 12.34
CA PHE A 231 -28.99 -4.02 13.14
C PHE A 231 -29.28 -5.51 13.02
N VAL A 232 -30.54 -5.94 13.13
CA VAL A 232 -30.94 -7.35 12.99
C VAL A 232 -30.52 -7.91 11.63
N ASP A 233 -30.66 -7.11 10.56
CA ASP A 233 -30.21 -7.49 9.22
C ASP A 233 -28.69 -7.70 9.17
N ASP A 234 -27.90 -6.77 9.72
CA ASP A 234 -26.44 -6.89 9.78
C ASP A 234 -25.98 -8.05 10.70
N TYR A 235 -26.68 -8.30 11.82
CA TYR A 235 -26.42 -9.42 12.70
C TYR A 235 -26.68 -10.78 12.01
N LEU A 236 -27.83 -10.91 11.33
CA LEU A 236 -28.16 -12.14 10.60
C LEU A 236 -27.16 -12.42 9.45
N ASN A 237 -26.69 -11.37 8.80
CA ASN A 237 -25.64 -11.50 7.80
C ASN A 237 -24.33 -12.00 8.43
N PHE A 238 -23.93 -11.46 9.59
CA PHE A 238 -22.73 -11.88 10.31
C PHE A 238 -22.79 -13.35 10.72
N ILE A 239 -23.85 -13.78 11.40
CA ILE A 239 -23.97 -15.17 11.89
C ILE A 239 -24.16 -16.18 10.75
N GLY A 240 -24.76 -15.77 9.63
CA GLY A 240 -24.92 -16.61 8.44
C GLY A 240 -23.60 -16.87 7.72
N GLU A 241 -22.68 -15.92 7.79
CA GLU A 241 -21.36 -16.05 7.17
C GLU A 241 -20.32 -16.65 8.15
N LEU A 242 -20.37 -16.28 9.43
CA LEU A 242 -19.36 -16.58 10.46
C LEU A 242 -20.00 -17.17 11.72
N PRO A 243 -20.59 -18.37 11.65
CA PRO A 243 -21.32 -18.97 12.79
C PRO A 243 -20.42 -19.27 14.00
N ASP A 244 -19.13 -19.55 13.77
CA ASP A 244 -18.17 -19.93 14.80
C ASP A 244 -17.25 -18.79 15.25
N SER A 245 -17.57 -17.53 14.88
CA SER A 245 -16.79 -16.35 15.21
C SER A 245 -16.66 -16.13 16.72
N PRO A 246 -15.48 -15.71 17.22
CA PRO A 246 -15.30 -15.32 18.63
C PRO A 246 -16.20 -14.13 19.03
N TYR A 247 -16.63 -13.30 18.09
CA TYR A 247 -17.54 -12.18 18.33
C TYR A 247 -19.02 -12.61 18.50
N ARG A 248 -19.36 -13.85 18.18
CA ARG A 248 -20.73 -14.38 18.21
C ARG A 248 -21.42 -14.10 19.56
N LYS A 249 -20.79 -14.47 20.65
CA LYS A 249 -21.38 -14.35 22.00
C LYS A 249 -21.74 -12.89 22.35
N GLU A 250 -20.91 -11.94 21.95
CA GLU A 250 -21.18 -10.53 22.20
C GLU A 250 -22.33 -10.03 21.34
N LEU A 251 -22.34 -10.38 20.05
CA LEU A 251 -23.41 -9.99 19.13
C LEU A 251 -24.75 -10.63 19.52
N ASP A 252 -24.78 -11.91 19.97
CA ASP A 252 -25.99 -12.57 20.48
C ASP A 252 -26.56 -11.80 21.70
N SER A 253 -25.68 -11.33 22.61
CA SER A 253 -26.11 -10.55 23.78
C SER A 253 -26.78 -9.23 23.37
N VAL A 254 -26.23 -8.50 22.42
CA VAL A 254 -26.83 -7.25 21.97
C VAL A 254 -28.04 -7.47 21.07
N TYR A 255 -28.09 -8.61 20.35
CA TYR A 255 -29.26 -9.02 19.59
C TYR A 255 -30.48 -9.24 20.50
N GLN A 256 -30.31 -9.96 21.62
CA GLN A 256 -31.37 -10.13 22.61
C GLN A 256 -31.87 -8.79 23.19
N LYS A 257 -30.96 -7.83 23.40
CA LYS A 257 -31.35 -6.48 23.86
C LYS A 257 -32.15 -5.73 22.78
N ALA A 258 -31.76 -5.87 21.52
CA ALA A 258 -32.44 -5.29 20.38
C ALA A 258 -33.84 -5.92 20.20
N GLN A 259 -33.99 -7.23 20.35
CA GLN A 259 -35.28 -7.93 20.33
C GLN A 259 -36.23 -7.41 21.41
N LYS A 260 -35.75 -7.26 22.64
CA LYS A 260 -36.56 -6.66 23.72
C LYS A 260 -37.00 -5.23 23.41
N ALA A 261 -36.10 -4.43 22.78
CA ALA A 261 -36.48 -3.09 22.35
C ALA A 261 -37.53 -3.12 21.24
N LEU A 262 -37.37 -4.00 20.24
CA LEU A 262 -38.34 -4.18 19.15
C LEU A 262 -39.69 -4.69 19.64
N GLY A 263 -39.73 -5.59 20.64
CA GLY A 263 -40.95 -6.07 21.28
C GLY A 263 -41.80 -4.93 21.87
N ARG A 264 -41.16 -3.89 22.45
CA ARG A 264 -41.84 -2.65 22.91
C ARG A 264 -42.48 -1.87 21.75
N HIS A 265 -42.04 -2.08 20.55
CA HIS A 265 -42.58 -1.45 19.32
C HIS A 265 -43.53 -2.41 18.55
N GLY A 266 -43.97 -3.54 19.16
CA GLY A 266 -44.92 -4.46 18.56
C GLY A 266 -44.35 -5.34 17.42
N VAL A 267 -43.04 -5.60 17.43
CA VAL A 267 -42.39 -6.55 16.52
C VAL A 267 -42.30 -7.92 17.21
N THR A 268 -42.76 -8.98 16.55
CA THR A 268 -42.62 -10.36 17.03
C THR A 268 -41.17 -10.83 16.99
N GLU A 269 -40.77 -11.63 18.01
CA GLU A 269 -39.39 -12.17 18.11
C GLU A 269 -39.07 -13.09 16.92
N VAL A 270 -37.83 -13.00 16.45
CA VAL A 270 -37.23 -13.95 15.50
C VAL A 270 -36.61 -15.08 16.34
N SER A 271 -36.99 -16.34 16.11
CA SER A 271 -36.52 -17.49 16.90
C SER A 271 -35.07 -17.88 16.51
N ASP A 272 -34.26 -18.25 17.50
CA ASP A 272 -32.86 -18.66 17.36
C ASP A 272 -32.62 -20.02 16.67
N ASP A 273 -33.68 -20.80 16.44
CA ASP A 273 -33.66 -22.18 15.90
C ASP A 273 -33.99 -22.26 14.38
N MET A 274 -33.77 -21.17 13.63
CA MET A 274 -34.16 -21.11 12.22
C MET A 274 -33.08 -21.65 11.28
N SER A 275 -33.49 -22.44 10.28
CA SER A 275 -32.62 -22.83 9.17
C SER A 275 -32.25 -21.63 8.30
N GLU A 276 -31.16 -21.72 7.53
CA GLU A 276 -30.69 -20.64 6.63
C GLU A 276 -31.79 -20.15 5.65
N LYS A 277 -32.68 -21.07 5.19
CA LYS A 277 -33.81 -20.72 4.33
C LYS A 277 -34.89 -19.94 5.09
N ASP A 278 -35.08 -20.25 6.37
CA ASP A 278 -36.03 -19.56 7.22
C ASP A 278 -35.51 -18.18 7.62
N PHE A 279 -34.21 -18.04 7.88
CA PHE A 279 -33.55 -16.72 8.04
C PHE A 279 -33.76 -15.81 6.83
N ALA A 280 -33.55 -16.32 5.61
CA ALA A 280 -33.74 -15.54 4.39
C ALA A 280 -35.22 -15.14 4.20
N LYS A 281 -36.17 -15.99 4.59
CA LYS A 281 -37.59 -15.73 4.52
C LYS A 281 -38.04 -14.69 5.55
N GLU A 282 -37.57 -14.80 6.78
CA GLU A 282 -37.91 -13.87 7.85
C GLU A 282 -37.26 -12.52 7.64
N ARG A 283 -36.01 -12.48 7.17
CA ARG A 283 -35.36 -11.26 6.71
C ARG A 283 -36.18 -10.52 5.65
N ARG A 284 -36.71 -11.24 4.64
CA ARG A 284 -37.59 -10.64 3.63
C ARG A 284 -38.89 -10.11 4.22
N LYS A 285 -39.45 -10.79 5.21
CA LYS A 285 -40.67 -10.38 5.91
C LYS A 285 -40.44 -9.09 6.70
N LEU A 286 -39.35 -9.03 7.49
CA LEU A 286 -38.95 -7.85 8.26
C LEU A 286 -38.69 -6.64 7.35
N LEU A 287 -37.98 -6.80 6.23
CA LEU A 287 -37.76 -5.75 5.26
C LEU A 287 -39.06 -5.26 4.60
N ARG A 288 -40.04 -6.13 4.35
CA ARG A 288 -41.34 -5.75 3.82
C ARG A 288 -42.18 -4.98 4.88
N GLN A 289 -42.09 -5.37 6.15
CA GLN A 289 -42.75 -4.67 7.25
C GLN A 289 -42.16 -3.26 7.44
N ALA A 290 -40.83 -3.12 7.42
CA ALA A 290 -40.14 -1.85 7.50
C ALA A 290 -40.53 -0.89 6.35
N LYS A 291 -40.63 -1.42 5.11
CA LYS A 291 -41.10 -0.63 3.95
C LYS A 291 -42.56 -0.19 4.07
N LYS A 292 -43.43 -1.02 4.65
CA LYS A 292 -44.86 -0.66 4.85
C LYS A 292 -45.00 0.41 5.94
N SER A 293 -44.23 0.33 7.06
CA SER A 293 -44.29 1.33 8.12
C SER A 293 -43.70 2.70 7.71
N GLY A 294 -42.69 2.71 6.83
CA GLY A 294 -42.12 3.95 6.30
C GLY A 294 -43.00 4.67 5.27
N ASN A 295 -44.00 3.98 4.67
CA ASN A 295 -44.98 4.62 3.76
C ASN A 295 -46.26 5.12 4.44
N THR A 296 -46.42 4.90 5.73
CA THR A 296 -47.59 5.35 6.50
C THR A 296 -47.36 6.69 7.22
N GLU A 297 -46.13 7.22 7.15
CA GLU A 297 -45.73 8.50 7.76
C GLU A 297 -45.38 9.59 6.71
N LYS A 298 -46.03 9.55 5.52
CA LYS A 298 -45.99 10.66 4.54
C LYS A 298 -47.34 11.40 4.53
#